data_4c559618cb75bda0ffde611631287d4a
#
_entry.id   4c559618cb75bda0ffde611631287d4a
#
_cell.length_a   1.000
_cell.length_b   1.000
_cell.length_c   1.000
_cell.angle_alpha   90.00
_cell.angle_beta   90.00
_cell.angle_gamma   90.00
#
_symmetry.space_group_name_H-M   'P 1'
#
loop_
_entity.id
_entity.type
_entity.pdbx_description
1 polymer ?
#
loop_
_entity_poly.entity_id
_entity_poly.type
_entity_poly.pdbx_seq_one_letter_code
_entity_poly.pdbx_strand_id
1 'polypeptide(L)'
;MGLGELAAAAAAAKPAPVTRVRLRPTMQSDLDFVLTLERDAQNLPFITPWDRTQHEAAIRFPDFRHFVIEGGPGLDAAGFLILIGCKSPHHSLELKRMVVQHKGTGLGRAAMRVVKKIAFDDLGAHRLWLDVKSRNQPAQAFYLSEGFQLEGTLREAVREGDGYQSLLVMSMLASEFAARRAMSLEMPS
;
A
#
# COMPACT_ATOMS: atom_id res chain seq x y z
N MET A 1 -38.92 25.86 -26.24
CA MET A 1 -38.90 24.63 -25.45
C MET A 1 -37.64 23.88 -25.84
N GLY A 2 -36.68 23.88 -25.20
CA GLY A 2 -35.78 23.74 -24.16
C GLY A 2 -35.07 22.39 -24.32
N LEU A 3 -33.89 22.37 -25.05
CA LEU A 3 -32.96 21.22 -25.11
C LEU A 3 -31.91 21.38 -23.98
N GLY A 4 -32.37 21.67 -22.79
CA GLY A 4 -31.51 22.07 -21.68
C GLY A 4 -31.64 21.23 -20.42
N GLU A 5 -31.92 19.90 -20.50
CA GLU A 5 -32.18 19.14 -19.27
C GLU A 5 -31.80 17.67 -19.31
N LEU A 6 -30.63 17.37 -19.87
CA LEU A 6 -30.06 15.98 -19.85
C LEU A 6 -28.55 15.96 -19.53
N ALA A 7 -28.08 16.91 -18.76
CA ALA A 7 -26.71 16.86 -18.19
C ALA A 7 -26.80 16.82 -16.65
N ALA A 8 -27.69 16.01 -16.09
CA ALA A 8 -27.67 15.70 -14.68
C ALA A 8 -26.75 14.53 -14.39
N ALA A 9 -25.53 14.89 -13.98
CA ALA A 9 -24.70 14.19 -12.99
C ALA A 9 -24.90 12.67 -12.92
N ALA A 10 -24.09 11.92 -13.66
CA ALA A 10 -23.65 10.62 -13.20
C ALA A 10 -22.76 10.84 -11.97
N ALA A 11 -23.37 11.03 -10.80
CA ALA A 11 -22.68 10.90 -9.54
C ALA A 11 -22.10 9.49 -9.53
N ALA A 12 -20.76 9.39 -9.65
CA ALA A 12 -20.06 8.12 -9.63
C ALA A 12 -20.48 7.39 -8.34
N ALA A 13 -21.23 6.32 -8.50
CA ALA A 13 -21.69 5.51 -7.37
C ALA A 13 -20.45 5.07 -6.60
N LYS A 14 -20.47 5.29 -5.28
CA LYS A 14 -19.37 4.85 -4.41
C LYS A 14 -19.17 3.35 -4.65
N PRO A 15 -17.96 2.92 -5.07
CA PRO A 15 -17.74 1.51 -5.41
C PRO A 15 -18.07 0.63 -4.20
N ALA A 16 -18.67 -0.53 -4.47
CA ALA A 16 -19.06 -1.48 -3.43
C ALA A 16 -17.86 -1.86 -2.55
N PRO A 17 -18.06 -2.10 -1.26
CA PRO A 17 -16.97 -2.46 -0.37
C PRO A 17 -16.28 -3.74 -0.86
N VAL A 18 -14.95 -3.69 -0.92
CA VAL A 18 -14.14 -4.83 -1.38
C VAL A 18 -14.12 -5.88 -0.28
N THR A 19 -14.76 -7.02 -0.52
CA THR A 19 -14.87 -8.13 0.43
C THR A 19 -13.80 -9.20 0.24
N ARG A 20 -13.20 -9.28 -0.95
CA ARG A 20 -12.18 -10.28 -1.29
C ARG A 20 -10.94 -9.59 -1.82
N VAL A 21 -9.78 -9.94 -1.26
CA VAL A 21 -8.47 -9.47 -1.70
C VAL A 21 -7.51 -10.65 -1.76
N ARG A 22 -6.71 -10.70 -2.80
CA ARG A 22 -5.59 -11.61 -2.97
C ARG A 22 -4.35 -10.82 -3.38
N LEU A 23 -3.19 -11.22 -2.88
CA LEU A 23 -1.90 -10.79 -3.36
C LEU A 23 -1.29 -11.90 -4.21
N ARG A 24 -0.98 -11.61 -5.45
CA ARG A 24 -0.22 -12.52 -6.31
C ARG A 24 1.09 -11.90 -6.75
N PRO A 25 2.14 -12.70 -6.99
CA PRO A 25 3.37 -12.20 -7.57
C PRO A 25 3.08 -11.43 -8.87
N THR A 26 3.77 -10.28 -9.03
CA THR A 26 3.68 -9.48 -10.25
C THR A 26 4.42 -10.16 -11.39
N MET A 27 3.81 -10.23 -12.54
CA MET A 27 4.42 -10.70 -13.79
C MET A 27 4.86 -9.50 -14.65
N GLN A 28 5.72 -9.71 -15.62
CA GLN A 28 6.13 -8.64 -16.53
C GLN A 28 4.96 -8.03 -17.31
N SER A 29 3.94 -8.83 -17.63
CA SER A 29 2.70 -8.37 -18.26
C SER A 29 1.88 -7.40 -17.41
N ASP A 30 2.11 -7.35 -16.09
CA ASP A 30 1.40 -6.43 -15.20
C ASP A 30 2.05 -5.03 -15.16
N LEU A 31 3.26 -4.88 -15.68
CA LEU A 31 4.03 -3.64 -15.49
C LEU A 31 3.40 -2.42 -16.11
N ASP A 32 2.66 -2.55 -17.22
CA ASP A 32 1.94 -1.41 -17.81
C ASP A 32 0.87 -0.90 -16.84
N PHE A 33 0.14 -1.79 -16.17
CA PHE A 33 -0.81 -1.43 -15.12
C PHE A 33 -0.11 -0.76 -13.93
N VAL A 34 1.00 -1.32 -13.45
CA VAL A 34 1.78 -0.76 -12.33
C VAL A 34 2.27 0.64 -12.64
N LEU A 35 2.90 0.83 -13.81
CA LEU A 35 3.43 2.13 -14.25
C LEU A 35 2.33 3.18 -14.44
N THR A 36 1.18 2.77 -14.97
CA THR A 36 0.01 3.66 -15.11
C THR A 36 -0.48 4.11 -13.75
N LEU A 37 -0.60 3.18 -12.81
CA LEU A 37 -1.10 3.48 -11.47
C LEU A 37 -0.13 4.38 -10.67
N GLU A 38 1.18 4.22 -10.83
CA GLU A 38 2.17 5.10 -10.19
C GLU A 38 2.11 6.54 -10.72
N ARG A 39 1.83 6.69 -12.01
CA ARG A 39 1.78 8.00 -12.68
C ARG A 39 0.40 8.65 -12.61
N ASP A 40 -0.56 8.00 -11.99
CA ASP A 40 -1.87 8.61 -11.75
C ASP A 40 -1.73 9.89 -10.93
N ALA A 41 -2.44 10.94 -11.33
CA ALA A 41 -2.38 12.26 -10.71
C ALA A 41 -2.71 12.26 -9.22
N GLN A 42 -3.49 11.28 -8.74
CA GLN A 42 -3.81 11.12 -7.32
C GLN A 42 -2.68 10.48 -6.51
N ASN A 43 -1.71 9.82 -7.16
CA ASN A 43 -0.62 9.11 -6.51
C ASN A 43 0.72 9.85 -6.61
N LEU A 44 0.98 10.51 -7.74
CA LEU A 44 2.22 11.26 -8.00
C LEU A 44 2.66 12.19 -6.86
N PRO A 45 1.78 12.94 -6.17
CA PRO A 45 2.21 13.79 -5.08
C PRO A 45 2.85 13.02 -3.92
N PHE A 46 2.52 11.75 -3.74
CA PHE A 46 2.86 10.97 -2.56
C PHE A 46 3.94 9.92 -2.77
N ILE A 47 4.25 9.59 -4.01
CA ILE A 47 5.27 8.59 -4.35
C ILE A 47 6.30 9.20 -5.31
N THR A 48 7.50 8.62 -5.35
CA THR A 48 8.48 8.85 -6.41
C THR A 48 8.38 7.66 -7.36
N PRO A 49 7.82 7.84 -8.58
CA PRO A 49 7.61 6.72 -9.49
C PRO A 49 8.92 6.04 -9.85
N TRP A 50 8.87 4.73 -9.98
CA TRP A 50 9.94 3.93 -10.55
C TRP A 50 9.79 3.82 -12.06
N ASP A 51 10.90 3.61 -12.75
CA ASP A 51 10.87 3.21 -14.14
C ASP A 51 10.60 1.69 -14.29
N ARG A 52 10.40 1.25 -15.52
CA ARG A 52 10.15 -0.17 -15.82
C ARG A 52 11.30 -1.06 -15.36
N THR A 53 12.53 -0.63 -15.56
CA THR A 53 13.74 -1.41 -15.22
C THR A 53 13.84 -1.64 -13.72
N GLN A 54 13.47 -0.65 -12.91
CA GLN A 54 13.46 -0.78 -11.44
C GLN A 54 12.39 -1.80 -10.99
N HIS A 55 11.19 -1.79 -11.59
CA HIS A 55 10.16 -2.79 -11.31
C HIS A 55 10.58 -4.20 -11.76
N GLU A 56 11.17 -4.33 -12.95
CA GLU A 56 11.69 -5.61 -13.44
C GLU A 56 12.78 -6.18 -12.53
N ALA A 57 13.67 -5.33 -12.03
CA ALA A 57 14.66 -5.73 -11.06
C ALA A 57 14.01 -6.21 -9.75
N ALA A 58 13.04 -5.48 -9.23
CA ALA A 58 12.33 -5.85 -8.01
C ALA A 58 11.56 -7.18 -8.13
N ILE A 59 11.02 -7.51 -9.31
CA ILE A 59 10.38 -8.81 -9.57
C ILE A 59 11.39 -9.97 -9.49
N ARG A 60 12.63 -9.76 -9.93
CA ARG A 60 13.66 -10.81 -10.03
C ARG A 60 14.48 -10.97 -8.76
N PHE A 61 14.65 -9.92 -7.98
CA PHE A 61 15.54 -9.90 -6.82
C PHE A 61 14.90 -10.63 -5.62
N PRO A 62 15.55 -11.64 -5.04
CA PRO A 62 14.98 -12.48 -3.99
C PRO A 62 14.73 -11.74 -2.67
N ASP A 63 15.37 -10.57 -2.47
CA ASP A 63 15.14 -9.71 -1.31
C ASP A 63 13.85 -8.88 -1.40
N PHE A 64 13.21 -8.88 -2.59
CA PHE A 64 11.98 -8.17 -2.86
C PHE A 64 10.80 -9.12 -2.95
N ARG A 65 9.61 -8.60 -2.66
CA ARG A 65 8.32 -9.17 -3.06
C ARG A 65 7.51 -8.08 -3.73
N HIS A 66 7.28 -8.26 -5.00
CA HIS A 66 6.45 -7.38 -5.81
C HIS A 66 5.12 -8.08 -6.09
N PHE A 67 4.01 -7.52 -5.61
CA PHE A 67 2.69 -8.13 -5.70
C PHE A 67 1.70 -7.22 -6.43
N VAL A 68 0.85 -7.82 -7.26
CA VAL A 68 -0.42 -7.24 -7.67
C VAL A 68 -1.44 -7.49 -6.56
N ILE A 69 -2.19 -6.44 -6.22
CA ILE A 69 -3.37 -6.53 -5.36
C ILE A 69 -4.56 -6.78 -6.27
N GLU A 70 -5.16 -7.95 -6.13
CA GLU A 70 -6.42 -8.27 -6.80
C GLU A 70 -7.57 -8.08 -5.82
N GLY A 71 -8.65 -7.46 -6.27
CA GLY A 71 -9.78 -7.14 -5.41
C GLY A 71 -11.12 -7.10 -6.14
N GLY A 72 -12.20 -7.15 -5.35
CA GLY A 72 -13.56 -7.17 -5.89
C GLY A 72 -14.08 -8.56 -6.25
N PRO A 73 -15.29 -8.65 -6.83
CA PRO A 73 -15.95 -9.92 -7.13
C PRO A 73 -15.16 -10.79 -8.12
N GLY A 74 -14.55 -10.18 -9.14
CA GLY A 74 -13.75 -10.85 -10.18
C GLY A 74 -12.30 -11.09 -9.80
N LEU A 75 -11.82 -10.55 -8.68
CA LEU A 75 -10.40 -10.52 -8.33
C LEU A 75 -9.54 -9.89 -9.44
N ASP A 76 -9.99 -8.75 -9.95
CA ASP A 76 -9.26 -7.98 -10.95
C ASP A 76 -8.08 -7.24 -10.32
N ALA A 77 -7.08 -6.89 -11.15
CA ALA A 77 -5.96 -6.06 -10.70
C ALA A 77 -6.49 -4.68 -10.24
N ALA A 78 -6.29 -4.36 -8.98
CA ALA A 78 -6.83 -3.17 -8.33
C ALA A 78 -5.78 -2.36 -7.56
N GLY A 79 -4.52 -2.80 -7.61
CA GLY A 79 -3.39 -2.14 -6.97
C GLY A 79 -2.13 -2.97 -7.07
N PHE A 80 -1.07 -2.46 -6.43
CA PHE A 80 0.18 -3.22 -6.26
C PHE A 80 0.87 -2.81 -4.96
N LEU A 81 1.81 -3.64 -4.52
CA LEU A 81 2.68 -3.33 -3.40
C LEU A 81 4.07 -3.96 -3.57
N ILE A 82 5.05 -3.38 -2.87
CA ILE A 82 6.43 -3.83 -2.87
C ILE A 82 6.91 -3.96 -1.42
N LEU A 83 7.45 -5.13 -1.08
CA LEU A 83 8.17 -5.38 0.17
C LEU A 83 9.65 -5.53 -0.14
N ILE A 84 10.52 -5.00 0.74
CA ILE A 84 11.99 -5.09 0.67
C ILE A 84 12.52 -5.62 1.99
N GLY A 85 13.66 -6.30 1.95
CA GLY A 85 14.28 -6.86 3.14
C GLY A 85 13.80 -8.27 3.47
N CYS A 86 13.26 -9.00 2.49
CA CYS A 86 12.78 -10.37 2.69
C CYS A 86 13.91 -11.36 3.04
N LYS A 87 15.17 -10.95 2.85
CA LYS A 87 16.38 -11.69 3.23
C LYS A 87 17.18 -10.97 4.31
N SER A 88 16.61 -9.95 4.94
CA SER A 88 17.28 -9.19 5.99
C SER A 88 17.67 -10.10 7.17
N PRO A 89 18.95 -10.13 7.58
CA PRO A 89 19.38 -10.90 8.76
C PRO A 89 18.78 -10.33 10.06
N HIS A 90 18.24 -9.12 10.01
CA HIS A 90 17.59 -8.47 11.15
C HIS A 90 16.09 -8.71 11.20
N HIS A 91 15.54 -9.52 10.29
CA HIS A 91 14.10 -9.76 10.17
C HIS A 91 13.28 -8.44 10.12
N SER A 92 13.85 -7.40 9.47
CA SER A 92 13.24 -6.09 9.31
C SER A 92 12.80 -5.91 7.86
N LEU A 93 11.48 -5.86 7.65
CA LEU A 93 10.84 -5.81 6.36
C LEU A 93 10.30 -4.39 6.11
N GLU A 94 10.56 -3.83 4.95
CA GLU A 94 10.03 -2.54 4.52
C GLU A 94 8.81 -2.73 3.60
N LEU A 95 7.71 -2.10 3.91
CA LEU A 95 6.65 -1.85 2.93
C LEU A 95 7.04 -0.62 2.10
N LYS A 96 7.80 -0.86 1.04
CA LYS A 96 8.35 0.20 0.19
C LYS A 96 7.28 0.98 -0.53
N ARG A 97 6.20 0.31 -0.95
CA ARG A 97 5.12 0.92 -1.71
C ARG A 97 3.84 0.13 -1.58
N MET A 98 2.74 0.84 -1.48
CA MET A 98 1.41 0.28 -1.64
C MET A 98 0.52 1.32 -2.32
N VAL A 99 0.00 0.97 -3.49
CA VAL A 99 -0.88 1.83 -4.29
C VAL A 99 -2.14 1.05 -4.62
N VAL A 100 -3.30 1.66 -4.38
CA VAL A 100 -4.60 1.10 -4.73
C VAL A 100 -5.32 2.02 -5.71
N GLN A 101 -6.01 1.43 -6.68
CA GLN A 101 -6.71 2.15 -7.74
C GLN A 101 -7.92 2.91 -7.17
N HIS A 102 -8.71 2.26 -6.32
CA HIS A 102 -9.93 2.84 -5.75
C HIS A 102 -9.76 3.09 -4.26
N LYS A 103 -9.51 4.35 -3.91
CA LYS A 103 -9.37 4.78 -2.50
C LYS A 103 -10.74 4.81 -1.81
N GLY A 104 -10.76 4.57 -0.49
CA GLY A 104 -12.01 4.64 0.31
C GLY A 104 -12.96 3.44 0.17
N THR A 105 -12.58 2.39 -0.59
CA THR A 105 -13.39 1.17 -0.79
C THR A 105 -13.11 0.06 0.23
N GLY A 106 -12.16 0.27 1.14
CA GLY A 106 -11.68 -0.78 2.04
C GLY A 106 -10.58 -1.68 1.45
N LEU A 107 -10.27 -1.55 0.15
CA LEU A 107 -9.25 -2.34 -0.54
C LEU A 107 -7.88 -2.26 0.14
N GLY A 108 -7.42 -1.04 0.46
CA GLY A 108 -6.14 -0.84 1.16
C GLY A 108 -6.09 -1.54 2.51
N ARG A 109 -7.16 -1.48 3.29
CA ARG A 109 -7.26 -2.15 4.59
C ARG A 109 -7.25 -3.67 4.46
N ALA A 110 -7.99 -4.20 3.49
CA ALA A 110 -8.00 -5.64 3.21
C ALA A 110 -6.63 -6.13 2.73
N ALA A 111 -5.96 -5.39 1.84
CA ALA A 111 -4.60 -5.69 1.40
C ALA A 111 -3.60 -5.64 2.56
N MET A 112 -3.68 -4.63 3.45
CA MET A 112 -2.79 -4.49 4.60
C MET A 112 -2.90 -5.67 5.58
N ARG A 113 -4.09 -6.24 5.77
CA ARG A 113 -4.24 -7.46 6.58
C ARG A 113 -3.45 -8.63 6.00
N VAL A 114 -3.48 -8.79 4.66
CA VAL A 114 -2.71 -9.84 3.97
C VAL A 114 -1.21 -9.55 4.07
N VAL A 115 -0.79 -8.29 3.88
CA VAL A 115 0.62 -7.86 4.03
C VAL A 115 1.15 -8.21 5.42
N LYS A 116 0.42 -7.85 6.48
CA LYS A 116 0.82 -8.16 7.86
C LYS A 116 0.95 -9.67 8.08
N LYS A 117 0.03 -10.47 7.54
CA LYS A 117 0.13 -11.94 7.61
C LYS A 117 1.38 -12.44 6.88
N ILE A 118 1.63 -12.00 5.64
CA ILE A 118 2.84 -12.38 4.89
C ILE A 118 4.10 -11.97 5.66
N ALA A 119 4.16 -10.75 6.19
CA ALA A 119 5.31 -10.26 6.91
C ALA A 119 5.61 -11.08 8.17
N PHE A 120 4.64 -11.25 9.04
CA PHE A 120 4.85 -11.82 10.36
C PHE A 120 4.68 -13.35 10.41
N ASP A 121 3.66 -13.90 9.74
CA ASP A 121 3.39 -15.34 9.79
C ASP A 121 4.23 -16.10 8.75
N ASP A 122 4.34 -15.59 7.50
CA ASP A 122 4.96 -16.36 6.42
C ASP A 122 6.47 -16.07 6.29
N LEU A 123 6.92 -14.81 6.47
CA LEU A 123 8.32 -14.40 6.37
C LEU A 123 9.03 -14.29 7.73
N GLY A 124 8.33 -14.42 8.84
CA GLY A 124 8.89 -14.37 10.19
C GLY A 124 9.55 -13.02 10.52
N ALA A 125 9.03 -11.91 9.97
CA ALA A 125 9.58 -10.61 10.27
C ALA A 125 9.42 -10.28 11.76
N HIS A 126 10.46 -9.72 12.36
CA HIS A 126 10.38 -9.11 13.68
C HIS A 126 9.75 -7.73 13.62
N ARG A 127 9.97 -7.01 12.50
CA ARG A 127 9.55 -5.63 12.30
C ARG A 127 9.09 -5.42 10.86
N LEU A 128 7.89 -4.85 10.70
CA LEU A 128 7.39 -4.33 9.43
C LEU A 128 7.37 -2.80 9.54
N TRP A 129 8.07 -2.11 8.64
CA TRP A 129 8.17 -0.66 8.67
C TRP A 129 7.92 -0.04 7.30
N LEU A 130 7.69 1.26 7.30
CA LEU A 130 7.50 2.06 6.10
C LEU A 130 7.93 3.50 6.36
N ASP A 131 8.14 4.23 5.29
CA ASP A 131 8.18 5.68 5.33
C ASP A 131 6.98 6.29 4.59
N VAL A 132 6.57 7.48 5.01
CA VAL A 132 5.47 8.22 4.39
C VAL A 132 5.79 9.71 4.36
N LYS A 133 5.57 10.37 3.21
CA LYS A 133 5.79 11.82 3.11
C LYS A 133 4.98 12.56 4.17
N SER A 134 5.61 13.52 4.86
CA SER A 134 4.99 14.27 5.97
C SER A 134 3.69 14.98 5.59
N ARG A 135 3.51 15.32 4.32
CA ARG A 135 2.26 15.90 3.80
C ARG A 135 1.15 14.89 3.48
N ASN A 136 1.45 13.58 3.45
CA ASN A 136 0.47 12.54 3.13
C ASN A 136 -0.34 12.14 4.38
N GLN A 137 -1.11 13.08 4.90
CA GLN A 137 -1.93 12.86 6.10
C GLN A 137 -2.90 11.68 5.98
N PRO A 138 -3.57 11.45 4.81
CA PRO A 138 -4.44 10.28 4.67
C PRO A 138 -3.71 8.95 4.87
N ALA A 139 -2.50 8.79 4.32
CA ALA A 139 -1.73 7.57 4.51
C ALA A 139 -1.24 7.42 5.96
N GLN A 140 -0.81 8.50 6.61
CA GLN A 140 -0.44 8.49 8.02
C GLN A 140 -1.59 8.01 8.91
N ALA A 141 -2.78 8.59 8.74
CA ALA A 141 -3.99 8.20 9.47
C ALA A 141 -4.35 6.73 9.19
N PHE A 142 -4.20 6.28 7.95
CA PHE A 142 -4.41 4.90 7.57
C PHE A 142 -3.46 3.96 8.32
N TYR A 143 -2.14 4.19 8.28
CA TYR A 143 -1.17 3.33 8.94
C TYR A 143 -1.34 3.33 10.46
N LEU A 144 -1.62 4.47 11.08
CA LEU A 144 -1.96 4.54 12.51
C LEU A 144 -3.19 3.66 12.82
N SER A 145 -4.25 3.74 12.01
CA SER A 145 -5.46 2.92 12.19
C SER A 145 -5.20 1.42 12.02
N GLU A 146 -4.19 1.08 11.21
CA GLU A 146 -3.74 -0.31 11.00
C GLU A 146 -2.79 -0.80 12.10
N GLY A 147 -2.40 0.08 13.03
CA GLY A 147 -1.64 -0.25 14.21
C GLY A 147 -0.15 -0.01 14.12
N PHE A 148 0.31 0.67 13.07
CA PHE A 148 1.68 1.14 13.01
C PHE A 148 1.89 2.27 14.01
N GLN A 149 3.08 2.34 14.58
CA GLN A 149 3.50 3.42 15.49
C GLN A 149 4.46 4.36 14.75
N LEU A 150 4.38 5.65 15.05
CA LEU A 150 5.34 6.65 14.57
C LEU A 150 6.64 6.51 15.36
N GLU A 151 7.77 6.31 14.67
CA GLU A 151 9.10 6.24 15.31
C GLU A 151 9.86 7.55 15.24
N GLY A 152 9.64 8.34 14.18
CA GLY A 152 10.35 9.60 14.02
C GLY A 152 10.21 10.21 12.64
N THR A 153 10.97 11.28 12.42
CA THR A 153 10.97 12.05 11.17
C THR A 153 12.37 12.12 10.58
N LEU A 154 12.51 11.69 9.35
CA LEU A 154 13.67 11.94 8.52
C LEU A 154 13.48 13.31 7.86
N ARG A 155 14.19 14.32 8.37
CA ARG A 155 14.04 15.69 7.90
C ARG A 155 14.65 15.83 6.51
N GLU A 156 13.88 16.44 5.57
CA GLU A 156 14.33 16.79 4.23
C GLU A 156 15.00 15.62 3.47
N ALA A 157 14.43 14.42 3.62
CA ALA A 157 15.03 13.18 3.16
C ALA A 157 14.82 12.91 1.66
N VAL A 158 13.85 13.56 1.03
CA VAL A 158 13.51 13.35 -0.40
C VAL A 158 13.47 14.69 -1.13
N ARG A 159 14.23 14.78 -2.22
CA ARG A 159 14.15 15.94 -3.12
C ARG A 159 12.86 15.90 -3.94
N GLU A 160 12.17 17.04 -4.02
CA GLU A 160 10.95 17.19 -4.79
C GLU A 160 10.90 18.58 -5.44
N GLY A 161 11.01 18.62 -6.76
CA GLY A 161 11.20 19.88 -7.50
C GLY A 161 12.45 20.60 -7.00
N ASP A 162 12.27 21.87 -6.63
CA ASP A 162 13.34 22.73 -6.10
C ASP A 162 13.48 22.68 -4.57
N GLY A 163 12.70 21.83 -3.90
CA GLY A 163 12.69 21.69 -2.44
C GLY A 163 12.90 20.27 -1.97
N TYR A 164 12.65 20.06 -0.66
CA TYR A 164 12.81 18.78 0.01
C TYR A 164 11.56 18.46 0.81
N GLN A 165 11.27 17.17 0.94
CA GLN A 165 10.21 16.63 1.77
C GLN A 165 10.78 15.77 2.89
N SER A 166 10.20 15.91 4.07
CA SER A 166 10.47 15.03 5.21
C SER A 166 9.63 13.76 5.11
N LEU A 167 10.16 12.66 5.66
CA LEU A 167 9.48 11.38 5.76
C LEU A 167 9.22 11.04 7.22
N LEU A 168 8.02 10.55 7.52
CA LEU A 168 7.71 9.94 8.80
C LEU A 168 7.99 8.44 8.71
N VAL A 169 8.79 7.92 9.64
CA VAL A 169 9.05 6.48 9.75
C VAL A 169 8.03 5.89 10.70
N MET A 170 7.35 4.85 10.25
CA MET A 170 6.35 4.13 11.03
C MET A 170 6.62 2.63 11.00
N SER A 171 6.34 1.93 12.09
CA SER A 171 6.56 0.49 12.16
C SER A 171 5.50 -0.23 12.99
N MET A 172 5.50 -1.55 12.85
CA MET A 172 4.79 -2.51 13.69
C MET A 172 5.76 -3.64 14.04
N LEU A 173 5.81 -4.03 15.31
CA LEU A 173 6.57 -5.18 15.77
C LEU A 173 5.71 -6.45 15.75
N ALA A 174 6.37 -7.61 15.64
CA ALA A 174 5.69 -8.92 15.67
C ALA A 174 4.86 -9.11 16.96
N SER A 175 5.35 -8.66 18.10
CA SER A 175 4.62 -8.70 19.37
C SER A 175 3.35 -7.87 19.37
N GLU A 176 3.37 -6.69 18.73
CA GLU A 176 2.20 -5.82 18.62
C GLU A 176 1.15 -6.41 17.66
N PHE A 177 1.61 -7.03 16.57
CA PHE A 177 0.73 -7.77 15.66
C PHE A 177 0.04 -8.94 16.38
N ALA A 178 0.79 -9.74 17.14
CA ALA A 178 0.27 -10.86 17.90
C ALA A 178 -0.76 -10.41 18.95
N ALA A 179 -0.47 -9.36 19.71
CA ALA A 179 -1.39 -8.81 20.72
C ALA A 179 -2.70 -8.31 20.09
N ARG A 180 -2.64 -7.58 18.97
CA ARG A 180 -3.85 -7.12 18.26
C ARG A 180 -4.70 -8.27 17.73
N ARG A 181 -4.05 -9.32 17.25
CA ARG A 181 -4.74 -10.54 16.76
C ARG A 181 -5.47 -11.26 17.89
N ALA A 182 -4.84 -11.40 19.06
CA ALA A 182 -5.48 -11.99 20.24
C ALA A 182 -6.72 -11.21 20.66
N MET A 183 -6.62 -9.87 20.77
CA MET A 183 -7.74 -9.00 21.11
C MET A 183 -8.90 -9.11 20.10
N SER A 184 -8.60 -9.28 18.81
CA SER A 184 -9.65 -9.44 17.77
C SER A 184 -10.38 -10.79 17.85
N LEU A 185 -9.80 -11.81 18.48
CA LEU A 185 -10.42 -13.13 18.68
C LEU A 185 -11.26 -13.19 19.97
N GLU A 186 -10.98 -12.30 20.93
CA GLU A 186 -11.68 -12.25 22.22
C GLU A 186 -12.94 -11.38 22.22
N MET A 187 -13.13 -10.54 21.17
CA MET A 187 -14.36 -9.75 21.03
C MET A 187 -15.43 -10.56 20.30
N PRO A 188 -16.50 -11.01 21.00
CA PRO A 188 -17.65 -11.65 20.36
C PRO A 188 -18.36 -10.63 19.47
N SER A 189 -18.81 -11.07 18.32
CA SER A 189 -19.59 -10.30 17.31
C SER A 189 -20.95 -9.88 17.85
#